data_65076d4b962f1f32b1d909e133486532
#
_entry.id   65076d4b962f1f32b1d909e133486532
#
_cell.length_a   1.000
_cell.length_b   1.000
_cell.length_c   1.000
_cell.angle_alpha   90.00
_cell.angle_beta   90.00
_cell.angle_gamma   90.00
#
_symmetry.space_group_name_H-M   'P 1'
#
loop_
_entity.id
_entity.type
_entity.pdbx_description
1 polymer ?
#
loop_
_entity_poly.entity_id
_entity_poly.type
_entity_poly.pdbx_seq_one_letter_code
_entity_poly.pdbx_strand_id
1 'polypeptide(L)'
;MMTEQTRPERPVARRRYGRLLPLAVIGVVAVAGAVALGDVLSFETLRDNREALLAFRDANYLLTVALFILAYVMIVAFSLPGATVATLTGGFLFATFPGVLFNVGAATVGATLIFLAARWGLGERLAARMQASEGSVRRIKEGIDRNQWEMLFLIRLVPAVPFFVANLVPALVGVPTVRFVITTFLGIIPGGLVYTSVGAGLGEVFERGETPDLGIIFEPQILLPLLGLAALAALPIAVRAIRGSRGF
;
A
#
# COMPACT_ATOMS: atom_id res chain seq x y z
N MET A 1 -7.76 4.72 67.29
CA MET A 1 -7.19 3.83 66.26
C MET A 1 -8.16 3.83 65.09
N MET A 2 -8.01 4.78 64.15
CA MET A 2 -8.92 4.96 63.00
C MET A 2 -8.32 4.16 61.83
N THR A 3 -9.04 3.15 61.40
CA THR A 3 -8.71 2.36 60.19
C THR A 3 -9.06 3.17 58.95
N GLU A 4 -8.03 3.60 58.23
CA GLU A 4 -8.12 4.28 56.93
C GLU A 4 -8.58 3.25 55.88
N GLN A 5 -9.83 3.39 55.42
CA GLN A 5 -10.37 2.60 54.31
C GLN A 5 -9.79 3.13 53.00
N THR A 6 -8.84 2.41 52.42
CA THR A 6 -8.34 2.60 51.06
C THR A 6 -9.46 2.32 50.08
N ARG A 7 -9.94 3.39 49.38
CA ARG A 7 -10.85 3.27 48.23
C ARG A 7 -10.18 2.51 47.12
N PRO A 8 -10.84 1.50 46.52
CA PRO A 8 -10.31 0.85 45.32
C PRO A 8 -10.34 1.82 44.14
N GLU A 9 -9.18 2.05 43.56
CA GLU A 9 -9.04 2.83 42.30
C GLU A 9 -9.82 2.11 41.20
N ARG A 10 -10.78 2.81 40.60
CA ARG A 10 -11.54 2.32 39.43
C ARG A 10 -10.57 2.23 38.23
N PRO A 11 -10.50 1.10 37.55
CA PRO A 11 -9.63 0.94 36.39
C PRO A 11 -10.09 1.89 35.27
N VAL A 12 -9.14 2.68 34.75
CA VAL A 12 -9.31 3.66 33.69
C VAL A 12 -9.58 2.95 32.35
N ALA A 13 -10.81 2.53 32.11
CA ALA A 13 -11.25 1.89 30.87
C ALA A 13 -11.26 2.86 29.66
N ARG A 14 -11.14 4.16 29.90
CA ARG A 14 -11.30 5.22 28.89
C ARG A 14 -10.16 5.35 27.87
N ARG A 15 -8.96 4.79 28.12
CA ARG A 15 -7.80 4.87 27.19
C ARG A 15 -7.83 3.84 26.07
N ARG A 16 -8.72 2.86 26.13
CA ARG A 16 -8.72 1.68 25.21
C ARG A 16 -9.32 1.97 23.82
N TYR A 17 -10.31 2.83 23.71
CA TYR A 17 -11.05 3.11 22.48
C TYR A 17 -10.36 4.16 21.58
N GLY A 18 -9.62 5.09 22.15
CA GLY A 18 -8.93 6.13 21.38
C GLY A 18 -7.87 5.63 20.39
N ARG A 19 -7.27 4.45 20.64
CA ARG A 19 -6.26 3.87 19.74
C ARG A 19 -6.86 3.18 18.50
N LEU A 20 -8.13 2.76 18.55
CA LEU A 20 -8.83 2.18 17.42
C LEU A 20 -9.49 3.23 16.53
N LEU A 21 -9.62 4.47 17.04
CA LEU A 21 -10.28 5.56 16.34
C LEU A 21 -9.70 5.80 14.93
N PRO A 22 -8.37 5.90 14.71
CA PRO A 22 -7.83 6.09 13.36
C PRO A 22 -8.22 5.00 12.38
N LEU A 23 -8.16 3.72 12.80
CA LEU A 23 -8.57 2.60 11.96
C LEU A 23 -10.08 2.57 11.70
N ALA A 24 -10.89 2.91 12.70
CA ALA A 24 -12.33 3.02 12.54
C ALA A 24 -12.68 4.14 11.54
N VAL A 25 -12.03 5.30 11.67
CA VAL A 25 -12.20 6.42 10.72
C VAL A 25 -11.79 5.99 9.31
N ILE A 26 -10.63 5.35 9.14
CA ILE A 26 -10.19 4.82 7.85
C ILE A 26 -11.21 3.84 7.29
N GLY A 27 -11.71 2.90 8.09
CA GLY A 27 -12.71 1.93 7.65
C GLY A 27 -14.03 2.58 7.22
N VAL A 28 -14.53 3.55 7.99
CA VAL A 28 -15.75 4.30 7.65
C VAL A 28 -15.56 5.12 6.37
N VAL A 29 -14.44 5.84 6.27
CA VAL A 29 -14.10 6.63 5.06
C VAL A 29 -13.89 5.72 3.85
N ALA A 30 -13.27 4.53 4.03
CA ALA A 30 -13.10 3.56 2.96
C ALA A 30 -14.45 3.09 2.39
N VAL A 31 -15.40 2.72 3.27
CA VAL A 31 -16.73 2.27 2.85
C VAL A 31 -17.52 3.43 2.23
N ALA A 32 -17.58 4.58 2.90
CA ALA A 32 -18.29 5.76 2.39
C ALA A 32 -17.68 6.23 1.06
N GLY A 33 -16.35 6.26 0.95
CA GLY A 33 -15.64 6.64 -0.26
C GLY A 33 -15.83 5.64 -1.39
N ALA A 34 -15.87 4.33 -1.10
CA ALA A 34 -16.15 3.31 -2.10
C ALA A 34 -17.55 3.48 -2.73
N VAL A 35 -18.54 3.83 -1.90
CA VAL A 35 -19.92 4.06 -2.36
C VAL A 35 -20.08 5.41 -3.07
N ALA A 36 -19.45 6.48 -2.54
CA ALA A 36 -19.64 7.84 -3.06
C ALA A 36 -18.70 8.20 -4.22
N LEU A 37 -17.50 7.61 -4.28
CA LEU A 37 -16.45 7.98 -5.23
C LEU A 37 -16.14 6.88 -6.26
N GLY A 38 -16.80 5.72 -6.18
CA GLY A 38 -16.56 4.60 -7.10
C GLY A 38 -16.70 5.02 -8.56
N ASP A 39 -17.77 5.75 -8.88
CA ASP A 39 -18.03 6.25 -10.23
C ASP A 39 -17.09 7.41 -10.61
N VAL A 40 -16.71 8.24 -9.65
CA VAL A 40 -15.79 9.38 -9.87
C VAL A 40 -14.37 8.90 -10.14
N LEU A 41 -13.94 7.84 -9.46
CA LEU A 41 -12.62 7.21 -9.62
C LEU A 41 -12.67 6.10 -10.68
N SER A 42 -13.25 6.40 -11.83
CA SER A 42 -13.45 5.48 -12.96
C SER A 42 -12.69 5.94 -14.21
N PHE A 43 -12.51 5.01 -15.14
CA PHE A 43 -11.90 5.32 -16.44
C PHE A 43 -12.81 6.17 -17.31
N GLU A 44 -14.12 5.99 -17.20
CA GLU A 44 -15.13 6.77 -17.89
C GLU A 44 -15.01 8.25 -17.50
N THR A 45 -14.94 8.53 -16.21
CA THR A 45 -14.77 9.89 -15.70
C THR A 45 -13.45 10.51 -16.15
N LEU A 46 -12.36 9.74 -16.16
CA LEU A 46 -11.06 10.22 -16.67
C LEU A 46 -11.15 10.55 -18.17
N ARG A 47 -11.75 9.67 -18.97
CA ARG A 47 -11.94 9.85 -20.40
C ARG A 47 -12.80 11.09 -20.71
N ASP A 48 -13.93 11.21 -20.03
CA ASP A 48 -14.92 12.26 -20.32
C ASP A 48 -14.43 13.66 -19.89
N ASN A 49 -13.50 13.72 -18.92
CA ASN A 49 -12.90 14.97 -18.45
C ASN A 49 -11.47 15.20 -18.96
N ARG A 50 -10.97 14.38 -19.90
CA ARG A 50 -9.56 14.41 -20.32
C ARG A 50 -9.07 15.77 -20.79
N GLU A 51 -9.86 16.48 -21.60
CA GLU A 51 -9.47 17.78 -22.16
C GLU A 51 -9.39 18.86 -21.08
N ALA A 52 -10.37 18.87 -20.16
CA ALA A 52 -10.37 19.80 -19.04
C ALA A 52 -9.18 19.56 -18.08
N LEU A 53 -8.84 18.29 -17.82
CA LEU A 53 -7.70 17.91 -16.99
C LEU A 53 -6.37 18.32 -17.63
N LEU A 54 -6.20 18.12 -18.93
CA LEU A 54 -4.99 18.53 -19.67
C LEU A 54 -4.88 20.05 -19.73
N ALA A 55 -5.97 20.77 -20.04
CA ALA A 55 -5.98 22.22 -20.05
C ALA A 55 -5.66 22.81 -18.67
N PHE A 56 -6.20 22.23 -17.60
CA PHE A 56 -5.89 22.65 -16.24
C PHE A 56 -4.42 22.39 -15.88
N ARG A 57 -3.89 21.22 -16.25
CA ARG A 57 -2.47 20.88 -16.05
C ARG A 57 -1.57 21.89 -16.78
N ASP A 58 -1.86 22.21 -18.04
CA ASP A 58 -1.03 23.11 -18.85
C ASP A 58 -1.04 24.54 -18.32
N ALA A 59 -2.19 24.97 -17.79
CA ALA A 59 -2.30 26.28 -17.14
C ALA A 59 -1.69 26.34 -15.74
N ASN A 60 -1.67 25.23 -14.97
CA ASN A 60 -1.35 25.21 -13.53
C ASN A 60 -0.53 23.97 -13.15
N TYR A 61 0.59 23.70 -13.80
CA TYR A 61 1.34 22.45 -13.66
C TYR A 61 1.66 22.08 -12.19
N LEU A 62 2.27 22.99 -11.43
CA LEU A 62 2.65 22.72 -10.03
C LEU A 62 1.44 22.47 -9.13
N LEU A 63 0.36 23.18 -9.34
CA LEU A 63 -0.88 22.97 -8.60
C LEU A 63 -1.49 21.61 -8.94
N THR A 64 -1.48 21.23 -10.20
CA THR A 64 -1.96 19.90 -10.65
C THR A 64 -1.15 18.79 -10.02
N VAL A 65 0.18 18.90 -9.99
CA VAL A 65 1.05 17.94 -9.30
C VAL A 65 0.70 17.83 -7.81
N ALA A 66 0.55 18.96 -7.13
CA ALA A 66 0.24 18.97 -5.70
C ALA A 66 -1.13 18.36 -5.39
N LEU A 67 -2.16 18.71 -6.16
CA LEU A 67 -3.51 18.16 -6.01
C LEU A 67 -3.55 16.67 -6.34
N PHE A 68 -2.86 16.24 -7.39
CA PHE A 68 -2.75 14.85 -7.77
C PHE A 68 -2.08 14.01 -6.67
N ILE A 69 -0.92 14.46 -6.15
CA ILE A 69 -0.22 13.75 -5.07
C ILE A 69 -1.12 13.67 -3.83
N LEU A 70 -1.78 14.77 -3.46
CA LEU A 70 -2.68 14.79 -2.30
C LEU A 70 -3.85 13.80 -2.48
N ALA A 71 -4.52 13.84 -3.63
CA ALA A 71 -5.62 12.93 -3.95
C ALA A 71 -5.16 11.47 -3.91
N TYR A 72 -4.01 11.17 -4.51
CA TYR A 72 -3.49 9.82 -4.53
C TYR A 72 -3.10 9.32 -3.12
N VAL A 73 -2.44 10.16 -2.32
CA VAL A 73 -2.15 9.85 -0.91
C VAL A 73 -3.45 9.51 -0.15
N MET A 74 -4.52 10.29 -0.36
CA MET A 74 -5.82 10.04 0.29
C MET A 74 -6.44 8.72 -0.17
N ILE A 75 -6.43 8.42 -1.48
CA ILE A 75 -6.92 7.15 -2.03
C ILE A 75 -6.22 5.97 -1.34
N VAL A 76 -4.91 6.01 -1.24
CA VAL A 76 -4.12 4.93 -0.65
C VAL A 76 -4.27 4.87 0.87
N ALA A 77 -4.19 6.02 1.58
CA ALA A 77 -4.28 6.08 3.03
C ALA A 77 -5.62 5.59 3.57
N PHE A 78 -6.70 5.83 2.83
CA PHE A 78 -8.04 5.37 3.17
C PHE A 78 -8.43 4.07 2.47
N SER A 79 -7.50 3.44 1.74
CA SER A 79 -7.76 2.20 0.97
C SER A 79 -8.99 2.31 0.06
N LEU A 80 -9.19 3.49 -0.55
CA LEU A 80 -10.29 3.72 -1.48
C LEU A 80 -10.08 2.89 -2.76
N PRO A 81 -11.14 2.48 -3.44
CA PRO A 81 -11.03 1.95 -4.78
C PRO A 81 -10.48 3.03 -5.73
N GLY A 82 -9.82 2.62 -6.82
CA GLY A 82 -9.33 3.56 -7.84
C GLY A 82 -7.82 3.85 -7.75
N ALA A 83 -7.05 3.17 -6.92
CA ALA A 83 -5.59 3.36 -6.89
C ALA A 83 -4.95 3.07 -8.26
N THR A 84 -5.45 2.08 -9.00
CA THR A 84 -5.00 1.79 -10.38
C THR A 84 -5.36 2.93 -11.32
N VAL A 85 -6.60 3.44 -11.25
CA VAL A 85 -7.04 4.62 -12.03
C VAL A 85 -6.16 5.82 -11.71
N ALA A 86 -5.85 6.07 -10.43
CA ALA A 86 -4.94 7.15 -10.02
C ALA A 86 -3.54 6.97 -10.61
N THR A 87 -3.00 5.72 -10.63
CA THR A 87 -1.68 5.45 -11.24
C THR A 87 -1.68 5.77 -12.75
N LEU A 88 -2.72 5.34 -13.46
CA LEU A 88 -2.90 5.63 -14.87
C LEU A 88 -3.10 7.13 -15.13
N THR A 89 -3.89 7.80 -14.30
CA THR A 89 -4.07 9.26 -14.35
C THR A 89 -2.75 10.00 -14.19
N GLY A 90 -1.88 9.54 -13.29
CA GLY A 90 -0.53 10.10 -13.13
C GLY A 90 0.30 9.97 -14.40
N GLY A 91 0.23 8.82 -15.08
CA GLY A 91 0.86 8.61 -16.39
C GLY A 91 0.28 9.49 -17.48
N PHE A 92 -1.05 9.58 -17.53
CA PHE A 92 -1.79 10.42 -18.49
C PHE A 92 -1.46 11.91 -18.36
N LEU A 93 -1.44 12.42 -17.12
CA LEU A 93 -1.19 13.84 -16.87
C LEU A 93 0.29 14.24 -16.98
N PHE A 94 1.20 13.36 -16.58
CA PHE A 94 2.61 13.72 -16.38
C PHE A 94 3.58 12.87 -17.20
N ALA A 95 3.07 12.09 -18.17
CA ALA A 95 3.79 11.08 -18.92
C ALA A 95 4.43 10.00 -18.02
N THR A 96 5.18 9.06 -18.60
CA THR A 96 5.85 8.01 -17.82
C THR A 96 6.83 8.62 -16.81
N PHE A 97 7.63 9.59 -17.23
CA PHE A 97 8.48 10.40 -16.37
C PHE A 97 8.10 11.89 -16.52
N PRO A 98 7.84 12.60 -15.42
CA PRO A 98 8.02 12.26 -14.01
C PRO A 98 6.84 11.52 -13.34
N GLY A 99 5.78 11.14 -14.07
CA GLY A 99 4.57 10.54 -13.51
C GLY A 99 4.82 9.36 -12.57
N VAL A 100 5.76 8.46 -12.92
CA VAL A 100 6.12 7.32 -12.04
C VAL A 100 6.66 7.78 -10.68
N LEU A 101 7.42 8.86 -10.62
CA LEU A 101 7.95 9.39 -9.36
C LEU A 101 6.83 9.93 -8.47
N PHE A 102 5.88 10.64 -9.07
CA PHE A 102 4.71 11.15 -8.35
C PHE A 102 3.83 10.01 -7.86
N ASN A 103 3.56 9.01 -8.70
CA ASN A 103 2.78 7.83 -8.36
C ASN A 103 3.41 7.04 -7.22
N VAL A 104 4.69 6.67 -7.35
CA VAL A 104 5.41 5.87 -6.35
C VAL A 104 5.57 6.65 -5.05
N GLY A 105 5.89 7.94 -5.12
CA GLY A 105 6.01 8.81 -3.95
C GLY A 105 4.68 8.92 -3.20
N ALA A 106 3.60 9.27 -3.89
CA ALA A 106 2.27 9.41 -3.30
C ALA A 106 1.75 8.09 -2.72
N ALA A 107 1.89 6.98 -3.45
CA ALA A 107 1.51 5.65 -2.97
C ALA A 107 2.30 5.24 -1.73
N THR A 108 3.60 5.54 -1.67
CA THR A 108 4.44 5.24 -0.50
C THR A 108 4.03 6.05 0.73
N VAL A 109 3.73 7.34 0.56
CA VAL A 109 3.24 8.20 1.66
C VAL A 109 1.89 7.67 2.16
N GLY A 110 0.93 7.44 1.27
CA GLY A 110 -0.38 6.90 1.63
C GLY A 110 -0.31 5.53 2.32
N ALA A 111 0.53 4.62 1.79
CA ALA A 111 0.80 3.32 2.39
C ALA A 111 1.42 3.45 3.79
N THR A 112 2.28 4.43 3.99
CA THR A 112 2.89 4.71 5.30
C THR A 112 1.86 5.21 6.30
N LEU A 113 0.93 6.06 5.88
CA LEU A 113 -0.13 6.57 6.75
C LEU A 113 -1.06 5.45 7.25
N ILE A 114 -1.53 4.57 6.35
CA ILE A 114 -2.37 3.43 6.77
C ILE A 114 -1.58 2.42 7.60
N PHE A 115 -0.30 2.17 7.28
CA PHE A 115 0.59 1.33 8.08
C PHE A 115 0.72 1.86 9.51
N LEU A 116 0.97 3.16 9.69
CA LEU A 116 1.08 3.78 11.01
C LEU A 116 -0.23 3.73 11.78
N ALA A 117 -1.36 4.01 11.12
CA ALA A 117 -2.68 3.90 11.74
C ALA A 117 -2.98 2.47 12.23
N ALA A 118 -2.66 1.46 11.41
CA ALA A 118 -2.81 0.06 11.78
C ALA A 118 -1.89 -0.33 12.95
N ARG A 119 -0.65 0.11 12.90
CA ARG A 119 0.34 -0.15 13.96
C ARG A 119 -0.08 0.45 15.30
N TRP A 120 -0.53 1.70 15.32
CA TRP A 120 -0.97 2.37 16.55
C TRP A 120 -2.29 1.82 17.09
N GLY A 121 -3.20 1.42 16.19
CA GLY A 121 -4.51 0.89 16.58
C GLY A 121 -4.46 -0.53 17.13
N LEU A 122 -3.84 -1.44 16.40
CA LEU A 122 -3.90 -2.89 16.67
C LEU A 122 -2.52 -3.53 16.86
N GLY A 123 -1.45 -2.94 16.29
CA GLY A 123 -0.15 -3.58 16.15
C GLY A 123 0.45 -4.08 17.48
N GLU A 124 0.44 -3.26 18.54
CA GLU A 124 0.99 -3.64 19.85
C GLU A 124 0.26 -4.84 20.47
N ARG A 125 -1.08 -4.89 20.32
CA ARG A 125 -1.88 -5.99 20.89
C ARG A 125 -1.69 -7.29 20.12
N LEU A 126 -1.66 -7.18 18.78
CA LEU A 126 -1.49 -8.35 17.93
C LEU A 126 -0.06 -8.89 18.03
N ALA A 127 0.93 -8.02 18.00
CA ALA A 127 2.33 -8.40 18.20
C ALA A 127 2.54 -9.10 19.56
N ALA A 128 1.96 -8.57 20.64
CA ALA A 128 2.02 -9.20 21.97
C ALA A 128 1.33 -10.57 21.99
N ARG A 129 0.16 -10.71 21.34
CA ARG A 129 -0.53 -12.01 21.21
C ARG A 129 0.27 -13.00 20.38
N MET A 130 0.88 -12.56 19.28
CA MET A 130 1.72 -13.41 18.43
C MET A 130 3.00 -13.85 19.18
N GLN A 131 3.58 -13.00 20.02
CA GLN A 131 4.72 -13.36 20.87
C GLN A 131 4.34 -14.37 21.97
N ALA A 132 3.14 -14.23 22.52
CA ALA A 132 2.60 -15.15 23.53
C ALA A 132 2.03 -16.44 22.94
N SER A 133 1.90 -16.53 21.61
CA SER A 133 1.37 -17.71 20.92
C SER A 133 2.45 -18.79 20.80
N GLU A 134 2.04 -20.04 20.96
CA GLU A 134 2.89 -21.21 20.73
C GLU A 134 2.65 -21.81 19.34
N GLY A 135 3.59 -22.61 18.84
CA GLY A 135 3.44 -23.37 17.60
C GLY A 135 3.58 -22.57 16.32
N SER A 136 2.64 -22.74 15.37
CA SER A 136 2.77 -22.24 13.99
C SER A 136 2.80 -20.71 13.88
N VAL A 137 2.04 -19.99 14.71
CA VAL A 137 1.97 -18.52 14.67
C VAL A 137 3.31 -17.90 15.05
N ARG A 138 3.97 -18.44 16.09
CA ARG A 138 5.30 -18.01 16.51
C ARG A 138 6.34 -18.26 15.43
N ARG A 139 6.32 -19.45 14.79
CA ARG A 139 7.23 -19.80 13.69
C ARG A 139 7.08 -18.88 12.49
N ILE A 140 5.85 -18.53 12.12
CA ILE A 140 5.57 -17.57 11.04
C ILE A 140 6.17 -16.21 11.37
N LYS A 141 5.95 -15.71 12.61
CA LYS A 141 6.53 -14.45 13.05
C LYS A 141 8.06 -14.47 13.03
N GLU A 142 8.67 -15.51 13.58
CA GLU A 142 10.13 -15.69 13.58
C GLU A 142 10.68 -15.77 12.14
N GLY A 143 9.97 -16.42 11.23
CA GLY A 143 10.32 -16.47 9.81
C GLY A 143 10.28 -15.10 9.14
N ILE A 144 9.24 -14.31 9.42
CA ILE A 144 9.12 -12.92 8.95
C ILE A 144 10.24 -12.07 9.55
N ASP A 145 10.50 -12.18 10.86
CA ASP A 145 11.51 -11.37 11.54
C ASP A 145 12.94 -11.64 11.01
N ARG A 146 13.23 -12.89 10.63
CA ARG A 146 14.53 -13.28 10.04
C ARG A 146 14.76 -12.79 8.62
N ASN A 147 13.69 -12.66 7.83
CA ASN A 147 13.73 -12.37 6.40
C ASN A 147 12.85 -11.17 6.04
N GLN A 148 12.83 -10.12 6.88
CA GLN A 148 11.90 -9.00 6.72
C GLN A 148 12.06 -8.28 5.38
N TRP A 149 13.28 -8.00 4.94
CA TRP A 149 13.54 -7.31 3.69
C TRP A 149 13.02 -8.09 2.50
N GLU A 150 13.39 -9.36 2.44
CA GLU A 150 13.01 -10.27 1.36
C GLU A 150 11.49 -10.44 1.28
N MET A 151 10.85 -10.71 2.43
CA MET A 151 9.39 -10.87 2.51
C MET A 151 8.65 -9.59 2.11
N LEU A 152 9.14 -8.41 2.55
CA LEU A 152 8.53 -7.14 2.19
C LEU A 152 8.66 -6.84 0.70
N PHE A 153 9.79 -7.14 0.06
CA PHE A 153 9.93 -7.03 -1.38
C PHE A 153 9.03 -8.02 -2.13
N LEU A 154 8.97 -9.27 -1.68
CA LEU A 154 8.12 -10.29 -2.31
C LEU A 154 6.65 -9.86 -2.37
N ILE A 155 6.10 -9.36 -1.25
CA ILE A 155 4.69 -8.93 -1.21
C ILE A 155 4.43 -7.68 -2.06
N ARG A 156 5.46 -6.93 -2.48
CA ARG A 156 5.35 -5.78 -3.39
C ARG A 156 5.55 -6.16 -4.86
N LEU A 157 6.41 -7.14 -5.14
CA LEU A 157 6.75 -7.58 -6.48
C LEU A 157 5.74 -8.59 -7.05
N VAL A 158 5.07 -9.36 -6.16
CA VAL A 158 4.06 -10.33 -6.59
C VAL A 158 2.71 -9.65 -6.79
N PRO A 159 2.22 -9.51 -8.03
CA PRO A 159 1.01 -8.73 -8.33
C PRO A 159 -0.28 -9.37 -7.79
N ALA A 160 -0.24 -10.65 -7.38
CA ALA A 160 -1.38 -11.34 -6.78
C ALA A 160 -1.67 -10.90 -5.33
N VAL A 161 -0.75 -10.19 -4.66
CA VAL A 161 -0.97 -9.74 -3.28
C VAL A 161 -1.81 -8.46 -3.27
N PRO A 162 -3.01 -8.48 -2.66
CA PRO A 162 -3.84 -7.29 -2.56
C PRO A 162 -3.11 -6.16 -1.83
N PHE A 163 -3.18 -4.94 -2.38
CA PHE A 163 -2.42 -3.80 -1.88
C PHE A 163 -2.69 -3.47 -0.40
N PHE A 164 -3.95 -3.59 0.04
CA PHE A 164 -4.32 -3.35 1.44
C PHE A 164 -3.67 -4.39 2.39
N VAL A 165 -3.57 -5.66 1.95
CA VAL A 165 -2.88 -6.73 2.72
C VAL A 165 -1.40 -6.39 2.86
N ALA A 166 -0.77 -5.98 1.75
CA ALA A 166 0.63 -5.59 1.72
C ALA A 166 0.95 -4.37 2.61
N ASN A 167 -0.04 -3.55 2.96
CA ASN A 167 0.13 -2.41 3.86
C ASN A 167 -0.18 -2.75 5.32
N LEU A 168 -1.25 -3.52 5.58
CA LEU A 168 -1.71 -3.81 6.93
C LEU A 168 -0.90 -4.92 7.61
N VAL A 169 -0.62 -6.02 6.91
CA VAL A 169 0.07 -7.17 7.50
C VAL A 169 1.42 -6.80 8.10
N PRO A 170 2.33 -6.06 7.40
CA PRO A 170 3.59 -5.64 8.00
C PRO A 170 3.44 -4.80 9.28
N ALA A 171 2.41 -3.94 9.33
CA ALA A 171 2.12 -3.14 10.52
C ALA A 171 1.76 -4.02 11.73
N LEU A 172 0.93 -5.04 11.48
CA LEU A 172 0.39 -5.93 12.51
C LEU A 172 1.44 -6.92 13.04
N VAL A 173 2.40 -7.33 12.22
CA VAL A 173 3.50 -8.23 12.64
C VAL A 173 4.70 -7.47 13.23
N GLY A 174 4.64 -6.13 13.32
CA GLY A 174 5.63 -5.32 14.00
C GLY A 174 6.85 -4.94 13.15
N VAL A 175 6.73 -4.93 11.81
CA VAL A 175 7.80 -4.48 10.90
C VAL A 175 8.21 -3.04 11.22
N PRO A 176 9.52 -2.70 11.30
CA PRO A 176 9.98 -1.33 11.47
C PRO A 176 9.52 -0.42 10.32
N THR A 177 9.03 0.78 10.65
CA THR A 177 8.51 1.75 9.67
C THR A 177 9.51 2.05 8.55
N VAL A 178 10.79 2.23 8.88
CA VAL A 178 11.83 2.54 7.89
C VAL A 178 11.97 1.42 6.86
N ARG A 179 11.97 0.15 7.30
CA ARG A 179 12.02 -0.99 6.37
C ARG A 179 10.79 -1.04 5.50
N PHE A 180 9.61 -0.80 6.07
CA PHE A 180 8.37 -0.73 5.32
C PHE A 180 8.40 0.35 4.23
N VAL A 181 8.82 1.57 4.56
CA VAL A 181 8.90 2.71 3.62
C VAL A 181 9.87 2.40 2.48
N ILE A 182 11.09 1.95 2.79
CA ILE A 182 12.11 1.66 1.77
C ILE A 182 11.65 0.55 0.83
N THR A 183 11.17 -0.57 1.39
CA THR A 183 10.72 -1.70 0.58
C THR A 183 9.45 -1.40 -0.19
N THR A 184 8.57 -0.55 0.32
CA THR A 184 7.41 -0.07 -0.42
C THR A 184 7.84 0.81 -1.58
N PHE A 185 8.63 1.85 -1.32
CA PHE A 185 9.10 2.77 -2.36
C PHE A 185 9.80 2.04 -3.51
N LEU A 186 10.80 1.21 -3.18
CA LEU A 186 11.56 0.48 -4.20
C LEU A 186 10.77 -0.67 -4.83
N GLY A 187 9.99 -1.40 -4.03
CA GLY A 187 9.29 -2.60 -4.47
C GLY A 187 8.09 -2.34 -5.37
N ILE A 188 7.46 -1.15 -5.29
CA ILE A 188 6.34 -0.81 -6.17
C ILE A 188 6.79 -0.15 -7.48
N ILE A 189 8.07 0.24 -7.63
CA ILE A 189 8.58 0.88 -8.86
C ILE A 189 8.29 0.04 -10.11
N PRO A 190 8.58 -1.27 -10.16
CA PRO A 190 8.39 -2.04 -11.40
C PRO A 190 6.92 -2.04 -11.85
N GLY A 191 5.99 -2.37 -10.96
CA GLY A 191 4.56 -2.33 -11.26
C GLY A 191 4.05 -0.92 -11.54
N GLY A 192 4.51 0.05 -10.77
CA GLY A 192 4.19 1.47 -10.95
C GLY A 192 4.64 1.98 -12.30
N LEU A 193 5.83 1.59 -12.77
CA LEU A 193 6.34 1.96 -14.09
C LEU A 193 5.44 1.40 -15.21
N VAL A 194 5.03 0.13 -15.11
CA VAL A 194 4.15 -0.49 -16.10
C VAL A 194 2.83 0.28 -16.20
N TYR A 195 2.10 0.44 -15.09
CA TYR A 195 0.81 1.13 -15.12
C TYR A 195 0.94 2.62 -15.46
N THR A 196 2.00 3.30 -15.05
CA THR A 196 2.24 4.70 -15.44
C THR A 196 2.49 4.81 -16.94
N SER A 197 3.23 3.86 -17.54
CA SER A 197 3.47 3.84 -18.99
C SER A 197 2.19 3.59 -19.77
N VAL A 198 1.32 2.68 -19.31
CA VAL A 198 -0.02 2.49 -19.89
C VAL A 198 -0.82 3.79 -19.78
N GLY A 199 -0.76 4.46 -18.63
CA GLY A 199 -1.41 5.75 -18.40
C GLY A 199 -0.94 6.83 -19.38
N ALA A 200 0.35 6.86 -19.70
CA ALA A 200 0.90 7.81 -20.68
C ALA A 200 0.36 7.60 -22.10
N GLY A 201 -0.03 6.37 -22.43
CA GLY A 201 -0.66 6.03 -23.72
C GLY A 201 -2.20 6.17 -23.75
N LEU A 202 -2.85 6.56 -22.65
CA LEU A 202 -4.32 6.60 -22.59
C LEU A 202 -4.97 7.56 -23.59
N GLY A 203 -4.27 8.61 -24.02
CA GLY A 203 -4.78 9.51 -25.05
C GLY A 203 -5.19 8.76 -26.32
N GLU A 204 -4.31 7.91 -26.84
CA GLU A 204 -4.57 7.09 -28.04
C GLU A 204 -5.66 6.04 -27.82
N VAL A 205 -5.69 5.42 -26.63
CA VAL A 205 -6.71 4.41 -26.25
C VAL A 205 -8.10 5.06 -26.25
N PHE A 206 -8.22 6.25 -25.66
CA PHE A 206 -9.49 6.99 -25.62
C PHE A 206 -9.94 7.49 -27.00
N GLU A 207 -9.01 7.89 -27.87
CA GLU A 207 -9.33 8.28 -29.25
C GLU A 207 -9.91 7.12 -30.06
N ARG A 208 -9.48 5.88 -29.80
CA ARG A 208 -10.03 4.66 -30.41
C ARG A 208 -11.33 4.20 -29.77
N GLY A 209 -11.81 4.85 -28.71
CA GLY A 209 -12.99 4.43 -27.95
C GLY A 209 -12.79 3.14 -27.14
N GLU A 210 -11.54 2.76 -26.91
CA GLU A 210 -11.16 1.56 -26.17
C GLU A 210 -11.02 1.83 -24.66
N THR A 211 -10.96 0.76 -23.87
CA THR A 211 -10.62 0.80 -22.45
C THR A 211 -9.20 0.26 -22.22
N PRO A 212 -8.44 0.80 -21.25
CA PRO A 212 -7.09 0.32 -20.98
C PRO A 212 -7.09 -1.13 -20.50
N ASP A 213 -6.16 -1.92 -21.00
CA ASP A 213 -5.97 -3.29 -20.53
C ASP A 213 -5.21 -3.30 -19.20
N LEU A 214 -5.94 -3.54 -18.11
CA LEU A 214 -5.36 -3.67 -16.78
C LEU A 214 -4.71 -5.03 -16.53
N GLY A 215 -5.00 -6.01 -17.40
CA GLY A 215 -4.41 -7.36 -17.35
C GLY A 215 -2.97 -7.41 -17.84
N ILE A 216 -2.47 -6.35 -18.45
CA ILE A 216 -1.13 -6.26 -19.04
C ILE A 216 0.00 -6.70 -18.06
N ILE A 217 -0.17 -6.49 -16.76
CA ILE A 217 0.82 -6.92 -15.75
C ILE A 217 0.94 -8.44 -15.66
N PHE A 218 -0.08 -9.18 -16.11
CA PHE A 218 -0.10 -10.65 -16.15
C PHE A 218 0.39 -11.21 -17.48
N GLU A 219 0.66 -10.35 -18.47
CA GLU A 219 1.27 -10.82 -19.72
C GLU A 219 2.68 -11.38 -19.47
N PRO A 220 3.06 -12.48 -20.11
CA PRO A 220 4.34 -13.14 -19.87
C PRO A 220 5.55 -12.20 -20.01
N GLN A 221 5.49 -11.24 -20.93
CA GLN A 221 6.57 -10.27 -21.18
C GLN A 221 6.82 -9.33 -20.01
N ILE A 222 5.81 -9.07 -19.17
CA ILE A 222 5.88 -8.20 -17.99
C ILE A 222 5.94 -9.05 -16.73
N LEU A 223 5.14 -10.11 -16.65
CA LEU A 223 5.08 -10.98 -15.47
C LEU A 223 6.39 -11.72 -15.22
N LEU A 224 7.06 -12.24 -16.27
CA LEU A 224 8.30 -12.98 -16.10
C LEU A 224 9.43 -12.14 -15.51
N PRO A 225 9.71 -10.89 -15.97
CA PRO A 225 10.64 -10.00 -15.29
C PRO A 225 10.27 -9.71 -13.82
N LEU A 226 8.99 -9.49 -13.53
CA LEU A 226 8.52 -9.26 -12.16
C LEU A 226 8.73 -10.48 -11.27
N LEU A 227 8.42 -11.68 -11.77
CA LEU A 227 8.69 -12.95 -11.07
C LEU A 227 10.19 -13.20 -10.93
N GLY A 228 11.00 -12.81 -11.92
CA GLY A 228 12.46 -12.84 -11.84
C GLY A 228 12.99 -11.97 -10.69
N LEU A 229 12.49 -10.73 -10.55
CA LEU A 229 12.82 -9.87 -9.42
C LEU A 229 12.33 -10.45 -8.08
N ALA A 230 11.15 -11.04 -8.06
CA ALA A 230 10.62 -11.73 -6.88
C ALA A 230 11.49 -12.94 -6.50
N ALA A 231 11.93 -13.74 -7.49
CA ALA A 231 12.84 -14.87 -7.27
C ALA A 231 14.20 -14.41 -6.73
N LEU A 232 14.75 -13.31 -7.25
CA LEU A 232 15.97 -12.70 -6.71
C LEU A 232 15.80 -12.22 -5.27
N ALA A 233 14.66 -11.61 -4.95
CA ALA A 233 14.33 -11.22 -3.58
C ALA A 233 14.17 -12.41 -2.64
N ALA A 234 13.70 -13.56 -3.15
CA ALA A 234 13.56 -14.82 -2.40
C ALA A 234 14.87 -15.60 -2.24
N LEU A 235 15.86 -15.33 -3.09
CA LEU A 235 17.12 -16.10 -3.14
C LEU A 235 17.84 -16.18 -1.78
N PRO A 236 17.99 -15.10 -0.99
CA PRO A 236 18.63 -15.19 0.33
C PRO A 236 17.88 -16.11 1.29
N ILE A 237 16.54 -16.18 1.20
CA ILE A 237 15.70 -17.07 2.01
C ILE A 237 16.02 -18.53 1.65
N ALA A 238 16.03 -18.85 0.35
CA ALA A 238 16.33 -20.19 -0.16
C ALA A 238 17.76 -20.63 0.22
N VAL A 239 18.75 -19.77 0.05
CA VAL A 239 20.15 -20.07 0.44
C VAL A 239 20.28 -20.33 1.94
N ARG A 240 19.63 -19.53 2.79
CA ARG A 240 19.65 -19.76 4.25
C ARG A 240 18.95 -21.06 4.64
N ALA A 241 17.83 -21.40 3.99
CA ALA A 241 17.13 -22.66 4.24
C ALA A 241 18.00 -23.88 3.88
N ILE A 242 18.71 -23.84 2.75
CA ILE A 242 19.60 -24.92 2.31
C ILE A 242 20.83 -25.04 3.23
N ARG A 243 21.42 -23.90 3.65
CA ARG A 243 22.58 -23.90 4.54
C ARG A 243 22.22 -24.31 5.96
N GLY A 244 21.04 -23.92 6.45
CA GLY A 244 20.54 -24.29 7.78
C GLY A 244 20.20 -25.77 7.91
N SER A 245 19.86 -26.45 6.79
CA SER A 245 19.61 -27.89 6.77
C SER A 245 20.88 -28.75 6.70
N ARG A 246 22.05 -28.14 6.44
CA ARG A 246 23.37 -28.83 6.36
C ARG A 246 24.21 -28.73 7.65
N GLY A 247 23.65 -28.12 8.70
CA GLY A 247 24.31 -27.94 10.00
C GLY A 247 23.80 -28.94 11.04
N PHE A 248 23.93 -30.24 10.74
CA PHE A 248 23.93 -31.33 11.72
C PHE A 248 25.07 -32.29 11.37
#